data_becba94496aa6b98e1503cdd85e3be3b
#
_entry.id   becba94496aa6b98e1503cdd85e3be3b
#
_cell.length_a   1.000
_cell.length_b   1.000
_cell.length_c   1.000
_cell.angle_alpha   90.00
_cell.angle_beta   90.00
_cell.angle_gamma   90.00
#
_symmetry.space_group_name_H-M   'P 1'
#
loop_
_entity.id
_entity.type
_entity.pdbx_description
1 polymer ?
#
loop_
_entity_poly.entity_id
_entity_poly.type
_entity_poly.pdbx_seq_one_letter_code
_entity_poly.pdbx_strand_id
1 'polypeptide(L)'
;MTAHPEPAVRVHDFIGIGLGPFNLGLACLTEPIDELDGVFLESKPDFEWHSGMFLEGAHLQTPFLSDLVTLADPTSPYSFLNYLKESGRLYSFYIRENFYPLRVEYDAYCRWAASKLSSVRFSTTVTQVTYEGGVDGGTEAAGVYVVRTATGDEYRARHLVLGTGTPPYIPEACAELGGDFIHNSRYRQHKRELQAKESITLVGSGQSAAEIYLDLLSEIDVHGYRLNWVTRSPRFFPLEYTKLTLEMTSPEYIDYFHALPERTRYRLQTEQKNLFKGIDGELIDSIFDLLYQKNLGGPVPTRLLTNSALRTARHENGTYTLGLRQEEQEKEYELRSEGLILATGYAYVEPAFLAPVRDRIRYDEHGNHDVARNYAIDTSGRGIFLQNAGVHTHSITSPDLGMGAYRNASIIRELLGTEYYPVEKSIAFQEFAV
;
A
#
# COMPACT_ATOMS: atom_id res chain seq x y z
N MET A 1 -8.78 -4.54 -55.56
CA MET A 1 -8.10 -4.44 -54.29
C MET A 1 -9.19 -4.46 -53.23
N THR A 2 -9.45 -5.63 -52.65
CA THR A 2 -10.38 -5.79 -51.55
C THR A 2 -9.66 -5.35 -50.27
N ALA A 3 -10.10 -4.23 -49.68
CA ALA A 3 -9.65 -3.82 -48.38
C ALA A 3 -9.97 -4.97 -47.40
N HIS A 4 -8.94 -5.57 -46.80
CA HIS A 4 -9.16 -6.42 -45.63
C HIS A 4 -9.75 -5.49 -44.54
N PRO A 5 -10.86 -5.88 -43.89
CA PRO A 5 -11.34 -5.12 -42.74
C PRO A 5 -10.20 -5.13 -41.69
N GLU A 6 -9.85 -3.94 -41.19
CA GLU A 6 -9.00 -3.82 -40.00
C GLU A 6 -9.59 -4.71 -38.90
N PRO A 7 -8.78 -5.48 -38.17
CA PRO A 7 -9.28 -6.28 -37.07
C PRO A 7 -10.00 -5.36 -36.10
N ALA A 8 -11.24 -5.68 -35.76
CA ALA A 8 -12.02 -4.94 -34.81
C ALA A 8 -11.21 -4.79 -33.51
N VAL A 9 -10.97 -3.55 -33.08
CA VAL A 9 -10.19 -3.28 -31.86
C VAL A 9 -10.95 -3.91 -30.69
N ARG A 10 -10.29 -4.85 -30.00
CA ARG A 10 -10.87 -5.55 -28.84
C ARG A 10 -11.21 -4.54 -27.74
N VAL A 11 -12.43 -4.60 -27.24
CA VAL A 11 -12.87 -3.80 -26.09
C VAL A 11 -13.03 -4.75 -24.91
N HIS A 12 -12.19 -4.61 -23.91
CA HIS A 12 -12.28 -5.36 -22.66
C HIS A 12 -13.44 -4.85 -21.79
N ASP A 13 -13.93 -5.68 -20.87
CA ASP A 13 -14.89 -5.22 -19.89
C ASP A 13 -14.21 -4.26 -18.91
N PHE A 14 -12.97 -4.59 -18.50
CA PHE A 14 -12.19 -3.67 -17.68
C PHE A 14 -10.67 -3.77 -17.93
N ILE A 15 -9.97 -2.68 -17.57
CA ILE A 15 -8.51 -2.63 -17.50
C ILE A 15 -8.10 -2.33 -16.05
N GLY A 16 -7.31 -3.22 -15.44
CA GLY A 16 -6.58 -2.96 -14.19
C GLY A 16 -5.28 -2.20 -14.49
N ILE A 17 -5.05 -1.04 -13.89
CA ILE A 17 -3.81 -0.27 -14.04
C ILE A 17 -2.99 -0.35 -12.77
N GLY A 18 -1.80 -0.96 -12.86
CA GLY A 18 -0.94 -1.34 -11.74
C GLY A 18 -1.31 -2.70 -11.16
N LEU A 19 -0.30 -3.49 -10.75
CA LEU A 19 -0.45 -4.84 -10.23
C LEU A 19 0.18 -4.96 -8.84
N GLY A 20 -0.37 -4.25 -7.85
CA GLY A 20 -0.12 -4.55 -6.43
C GLY A 20 -1.02 -5.68 -5.93
N PRO A 21 -0.91 -6.09 -4.65
CA PRO A 21 -1.71 -7.20 -4.10
C PRO A 21 -3.21 -7.06 -4.34
N PHE A 22 -3.77 -5.86 -4.30
CA PHE A 22 -5.21 -5.63 -4.51
C PHE A 22 -5.65 -5.95 -5.95
N ASN A 23 -4.97 -5.41 -6.96
CA ASN A 23 -5.28 -5.74 -8.36
C ASN A 23 -4.89 -7.17 -8.72
N LEU A 24 -3.84 -7.74 -8.08
CA LEU A 24 -3.52 -9.14 -8.25
C LEU A 24 -4.63 -10.04 -7.70
N GLY A 25 -5.18 -9.71 -6.53
CA GLY A 25 -6.35 -10.39 -5.98
C GLY A 25 -7.58 -10.29 -6.89
N LEU A 26 -7.81 -9.11 -7.48
CA LEU A 26 -8.87 -8.93 -8.48
C LEU A 26 -8.62 -9.83 -9.71
N ALA A 27 -7.39 -9.90 -10.20
CA ALA A 27 -7.03 -10.77 -11.32
C ALA A 27 -7.28 -12.25 -11.00
N CYS A 28 -6.90 -12.70 -9.81
CA CYS A 28 -7.15 -14.08 -9.37
C CYS A 28 -8.64 -14.39 -9.23
N LEU A 29 -9.46 -13.44 -8.73
CA LEU A 29 -10.90 -13.63 -8.57
C LEU A 29 -11.67 -13.51 -9.89
N THR A 30 -11.16 -12.78 -10.87
CA THR A 30 -11.81 -12.67 -12.20
C THR A 30 -11.41 -13.77 -13.16
N GLU A 31 -10.28 -14.48 -12.95
CA GLU A 31 -9.81 -15.55 -13.83
C GLU A 31 -10.83 -16.68 -14.07
N PRO A 32 -11.62 -17.15 -13.07
CA PRO A 32 -12.62 -18.19 -13.29
C PRO A 32 -13.96 -17.67 -13.84
N ILE A 33 -14.09 -16.39 -14.15
CA ILE A 33 -15.35 -15.77 -14.59
C ILE A 33 -15.34 -15.57 -16.11
N ASP A 34 -15.90 -16.52 -16.85
CA ASP A 34 -15.91 -16.51 -18.31
C ASP A 34 -16.61 -15.28 -18.91
N GLU A 35 -17.54 -14.66 -18.17
CA GLU A 35 -18.30 -13.48 -18.60
C GLU A 35 -17.52 -12.15 -18.45
N LEU A 36 -16.33 -12.17 -17.82
CA LEU A 36 -15.50 -10.98 -17.64
C LEU A 36 -14.19 -11.08 -18.42
N ASP A 37 -14.05 -10.19 -19.41
CA ASP A 37 -12.80 -10.02 -20.15
C ASP A 37 -11.99 -8.86 -19.55
N GLY A 38 -11.01 -9.17 -18.68
CA GLY A 38 -10.12 -8.21 -18.04
C GLY A 38 -8.67 -8.32 -18.47
N VAL A 39 -7.94 -7.19 -18.48
CA VAL A 39 -6.50 -7.15 -18.65
C VAL A 39 -5.85 -6.25 -17.61
N PHE A 40 -4.68 -6.66 -17.09
CA PHE A 40 -3.94 -5.91 -16.08
C PHE A 40 -2.61 -5.42 -16.66
N LEU A 41 -2.35 -4.12 -16.56
CA LEU A 41 -1.16 -3.46 -17.10
C LEU A 41 -0.24 -3.04 -15.95
N GLU A 42 0.96 -3.61 -15.90
CA GLU A 42 1.97 -3.33 -14.89
C GLU A 42 3.25 -2.79 -15.53
N SER A 43 3.74 -1.68 -15.00
CA SER A 43 4.94 -1.00 -15.51
C SER A 43 6.24 -1.76 -15.22
N LYS A 44 6.29 -2.50 -14.11
CA LYS A 44 7.46 -3.31 -13.74
C LYS A 44 7.58 -4.56 -14.62
N PRO A 45 8.80 -5.11 -14.75
CA PRO A 45 9.03 -6.32 -15.56
C PRO A 45 8.52 -7.60 -14.89
N ASP A 46 8.24 -7.56 -13.58
CA ASP A 46 7.78 -8.68 -12.77
C ASP A 46 7.01 -8.14 -11.57
N PHE A 47 6.29 -9.02 -10.85
CA PHE A 47 5.64 -8.65 -9.59
C PHE A 47 6.70 -8.30 -8.54
N GLU A 48 6.53 -7.17 -7.90
CA GLU A 48 7.40 -6.71 -6.81
C GLU A 48 6.59 -5.82 -5.84
N TRP A 49 6.62 -6.20 -4.55
CA TRP A 49 5.91 -5.45 -3.53
C TRP A 49 6.79 -5.24 -2.29
N HIS A 50 7.15 -3.97 -2.01
CA HIS A 50 7.97 -3.55 -0.86
C HIS A 50 9.33 -4.26 -0.69
N SER A 51 10.01 -4.60 -1.78
CA SER A 51 11.28 -5.35 -1.79
C SER A 51 12.40 -4.72 -0.95
N GLY A 52 12.40 -3.40 -0.80
CA GLY A 52 13.36 -2.69 0.07
C GLY A 52 13.20 -2.98 1.56
N MET A 53 12.08 -3.62 1.96
CA MET A 53 11.76 -3.97 3.34
C MET A 53 11.73 -5.48 3.60
N PHE A 54 12.39 -6.30 2.76
CA PHE A 54 12.56 -7.73 2.99
C PHE A 54 13.70 -7.99 3.99
N LEU A 55 13.45 -7.61 5.22
CA LEU A 55 14.37 -7.83 6.34
C LEU A 55 14.21 -9.24 6.88
N GLU A 56 15.29 -9.77 7.49
CA GLU A 56 15.25 -11.10 8.09
C GLU A 56 14.20 -11.13 9.22
N GLY A 57 13.34 -12.14 9.20
CA GLY A 57 12.29 -12.30 10.19
C GLY A 57 11.08 -11.35 10.04
N ALA A 58 11.14 -10.35 9.16
CA ALA A 58 10.00 -9.45 8.96
C ALA A 58 8.78 -10.18 8.38
N HIS A 59 7.66 -10.10 9.09
CA HIS A 59 6.40 -10.72 8.69
C HIS A 59 5.32 -9.67 8.39
N LEU A 60 4.23 -10.13 7.78
CA LEU A 60 3.02 -9.32 7.65
C LEU A 60 2.37 -9.15 9.03
N GLN A 61 1.66 -8.05 9.21
CA GLN A 61 0.88 -7.77 10.42
C GLN A 61 -0.55 -8.31 10.34
N THR A 62 -0.85 -9.06 9.27
CA THR A 62 -2.12 -9.74 9.04
C THR A 62 -1.89 -11.23 8.86
N PRO A 63 -2.80 -12.09 9.34
CA PRO A 63 -2.67 -13.54 9.18
C PRO A 63 -2.80 -13.96 7.71
N PHE A 64 -2.38 -15.17 7.40
CA PHE A 64 -2.39 -15.72 6.04
C PHE A 64 -3.77 -15.71 5.35
N LEU A 65 -4.87 -15.67 6.11
CA LEU A 65 -6.23 -15.53 5.56
C LEU A 65 -6.47 -14.19 4.87
N SER A 66 -5.64 -13.17 5.15
CA SER A 66 -5.62 -11.91 4.41
C SER A 66 -4.82 -12.02 3.11
N ASP A 67 -4.96 -13.16 2.43
CA ASP A 67 -4.37 -13.42 1.12
C ASP A 67 -5.16 -12.75 -0.02
N LEU A 68 -4.87 -13.11 -1.25
CA LEU A 68 -5.46 -12.46 -2.43
C LEU A 68 -6.96 -12.76 -2.62
N VAL A 69 -7.47 -13.90 -2.09
CA VAL A 69 -8.76 -14.47 -2.52
C VAL A 69 -9.60 -15.10 -1.41
N THR A 70 -8.96 -15.67 -0.37
CA THR A 70 -9.61 -16.62 0.56
C THR A 70 -10.86 -16.05 1.25
N LEU A 71 -10.87 -14.76 1.60
CA LEU A 71 -12.03 -14.13 2.26
C LEU A 71 -13.21 -13.84 1.30
N ALA A 72 -13.05 -14.05 -0.01
CA ALA A 72 -14.15 -14.01 -0.99
C ALA A 72 -14.44 -15.41 -1.56
N ASP A 73 -13.39 -16.22 -1.79
CA ASP A 73 -13.48 -17.58 -2.28
C ASP A 73 -12.46 -18.49 -1.56
N PRO A 74 -12.84 -19.16 -0.47
CA PRO A 74 -11.95 -20.05 0.27
C PRO A 74 -11.55 -21.32 -0.52
N THR A 75 -12.19 -21.59 -1.65
CA THR A 75 -11.89 -22.73 -2.53
C THR A 75 -10.99 -22.37 -3.70
N SER A 76 -10.65 -21.10 -3.84
CA SER A 76 -9.84 -20.58 -4.94
C SER A 76 -8.50 -21.31 -5.09
N PRO A 77 -8.10 -21.71 -6.32
CA PRO A 77 -6.78 -22.27 -6.58
C PRO A 77 -5.64 -21.27 -6.34
N TYR A 78 -5.95 -19.99 -6.18
CA TYR A 78 -4.99 -18.92 -5.92
C TYR A 78 -4.79 -18.63 -4.42
N SER A 79 -5.36 -19.44 -3.51
CA SER A 79 -5.21 -19.23 -2.07
C SER A 79 -3.77 -19.45 -1.60
N PHE A 80 -3.40 -18.77 -0.51
CA PHE A 80 -2.08 -18.96 0.11
C PHE A 80 -1.84 -20.41 0.56
N LEU A 81 -2.88 -21.10 1.02
CA LEU A 81 -2.81 -22.52 1.37
C LEU A 81 -2.49 -23.40 0.17
N ASN A 82 -3.08 -23.11 -1.00
CA ASN A 82 -2.74 -23.83 -2.23
C ASN A 82 -1.31 -23.59 -2.69
N TYR A 83 -0.83 -22.33 -2.59
CA TYR A 83 0.58 -22.00 -2.82
C TYR A 83 1.52 -22.82 -1.92
N LEU A 84 1.23 -22.90 -0.62
CA LEU A 84 2.01 -23.70 0.32
C LEU A 84 1.95 -25.20 -0.04
N LYS A 85 0.80 -25.69 -0.51
CA LYS A 85 0.63 -27.07 -0.94
C LYS A 85 1.46 -27.39 -2.15
N GLU A 86 1.39 -26.57 -3.20
CA GLU A 86 2.16 -26.73 -4.43
C GLU A 86 3.68 -26.60 -4.21
N SER A 87 4.09 -25.71 -3.32
CA SER A 87 5.51 -25.53 -2.95
C SER A 87 6.04 -26.57 -1.95
N GLY A 88 5.23 -27.53 -1.53
CA GLY A 88 5.60 -28.59 -0.60
C GLY A 88 5.83 -28.12 0.86
N ARG A 89 5.32 -26.93 1.23
CA ARG A 89 5.62 -26.26 2.51
C ARG A 89 4.45 -26.24 3.49
N LEU A 90 3.30 -26.79 3.12
CA LEU A 90 2.09 -26.70 3.94
C LEU A 90 2.28 -27.28 5.35
N TYR A 91 2.93 -28.45 5.48
CA TYR A 91 3.19 -29.05 6.81
C TYR A 91 4.20 -28.26 7.62
N SER A 92 5.23 -27.69 6.99
CA SER A 92 6.21 -26.85 7.70
C SER A 92 5.56 -25.56 8.21
N PHE A 93 4.64 -24.97 7.44
CA PHE A 93 3.88 -23.81 7.85
C PHE A 93 2.93 -24.15 9.02
N TYR A 94 2.28 -25.31 8.98
CA TYR A 94 1.45 -25.80 10.08
C TYR A 94 2.26 -25.97 11.37
N ILE A 95 3.45 -26.60 11.30
CA ILE A 95 4.31 -26.84 12.47
C ILE A 95 4.86 -25.51 13.04
N ARG A 96 5.03 -24.50 12.21
CA ARG A 96 5.49 -23.17 12.65
C ARG A 96 4.57 -22.52 13.68
N GLU A 97 3.27 -22.85 13.68
CA GLU A 97 2.22 -22.33 14.59
C GLU A 97 2.17 -20.79 14.66
N ASN A 98 2.73 -20.10 13.67
CA ASN A 98 2.66 -18.66 13.49
C ASN A 98 2.00 -18.39 12.14
N PHE A 99 0.78 -17.87 12.18
CA PHE A 99 -0.06 -17.69 11.00
C PHE A 99 0.20 -16.36 10.25
N TYR A 100 1.22 -15.61 10.64
CA TYR A 100 1.66 -14.39 9.97
C TYR A 100 2.77 -14.74 8.97
N PRO A 101 2.51 -14.68 7.64
CA PRO A 101 3.54 -14.99 6.64
C PRO A 101 4.73 -14.05 6.71
N LEU A 102 5.92 -14.56 6.41
CA LEU A 102 7.07 -13.67 6.18
C LEU A 102 6.81 -12.81 4.95
N ARG A 103 7.30 -11.56 4.93
CA ARG A 103 7.12 -10.67 3.77
C ARG A 103 7.70 -11.25 2.49
N VAL A 104 8.87 -11.87 2.57
CA VAL A 104 9.50 -12.57 1.44
C VAL A 104 8.65 -13.76 0.94
N GLU A 105 7.94 -14.44 1.85
CA GLU A 105 7.04 -15.54 1.52
C GLU A 105 5.76 -15.04 0.85
N TYR A 106 5.19 -13.94 1.34
CA TYR A 106 4.02 -13.32 0.73
C TYR A 106 4.31 -12.76 -0.67
N ASP A 107 5.49 -12.13 -0.89
CA ASP A 107 5.92 -11.70 -2.22
C ASP A 107 6.09 -12.91 -3.16
N ALA A 108 6.71 -13.99 -2.69
CA ALA A 108 6.84 -15.24 -3.47
C ALA A 108 5.47 -15.85 -3.82
N TYR A 109 4.51 -15.81 -2.91
CA TYR A 109 3.13 -16.19 -3.15
C TYR A 109 2.48 -15.31 -4.24
N CYS A 110 2.61 -14.00 -4.14
CA CYS A 110 2.07 -13.09 -5.15
C CYS A 110 2.71 -13.31 -6.53
N ARG A 111 4.02 -13.54 -6.61
CA ARG A 111 4.72 -13.90 -7.86
C ARG A 111 4.21 -15.21 -8.44
N TRP A 112 4.01 -16.22 -7.58
CA TRP A 112 3.43 -17.50 -7.98
C TRP A 112 2.02 -17.32 -8.56
N ALA A 113 1.16 -16.55 -7.91
CA ALA A 113 -0.18 -16.26 -8.42
C ALA A 113 -0.12 -15.50 -9.76
N ALA A 114 0.68 -14.43 -9.84
CA ALA A 114 0.85 -13.64 -11.06
C ALA A 114 1.36 -14.47 -12.25
N SER A 115 2.25 -15.45 -12.00
CA SER A 115 2.80 -16.32 -13.06
C SER A 115 1.78 -17.27 -13.69
N LYS A 116 0.63 -17.49 -13.04
CA LYS A 116 -0.45 -18.37 -13.52
C LYS A 116 -1.53 -17.62 -14.30
N LEU A 117 -1.52 -16.29 -14.29
CA LEU A 117 -2.56 -15.44 -14.87
C LEU A 117 -2.22 -15.06 -16.33
N SER A 118 -3.11 -15.37 -17.24
CA SER A 118 -2.99 -14.99 -18.65
C SER A 118 -3.40 -13.53 -18.93
N SER A 119 -4.12 -12.90 -18.01
CA SER A 119 -4.64 -11.54 -18.12
C SER A 119 -3.61 -10.45 -17.78
N VAL A 120 -2.43 -10.79 -17.23
CA VAL A 120 -1.41 -9.82 -16.79
C VAL A 120 -0.44 -9.48 -17.92
N ARG A 121 -0.10 -8.19 -18.03
CA ARG A 121 0.91 -7.64 -18.95
C ARG A 121 1.93 -6.84 -18.16
N PHE A 122 3.10 -7.43 -17.94
CA PHE A 122 4.26 -6.76 -17.36
C PHE A 122 4.97 -5.85 -18.36
N SER A 123 5.86 -4.98 -17.91
CA SER A 123 6.61 -4.00 -18.72
C SER A 123 5.69 -3.12 -19.59
N THR A 124 4.47 -2.87 -19.11
CA THR A 124 3.43 -2.13 -19.83
C THR A 124 3.07 -0.87 -19.05
N THR A 125 3.83 0.22 -19.29
CA THR A 125 3.64 1.50 -18.60
C THR A 125 2.53 2.30 -19.27
N VAL A 126 1.45 2.59 -18.54
CA VAL A 126 0.37 3.48 -18.97
C VAL A 126 0.85 4.92 -18.95
N THR A 127 0.64 5.65 -20.04
CA THR A 127 1.04 7.06 -20.20
C THR A 127 -0.14 8.02 -20.35
N GLN A 128 -1.28 7.52 -20.82
CA GLN A 128 -2.47 8.33 -21.03
C GLN A 128 -3.73 7.49 -20.97
N VAL A 129 -4.79 8.06 -20.37
CA VAL A 129 -6.16 7.57 -20.42
C VAL A 129 -7.03 8.65 -21.03
N THR A 130 -7.81 8.30 -22.05
CA THR A 130 -8.85 9.16 -22.64
C THR A 130 -10.19 8.43 -22.63
N TYR A 131 -11.27 9.14 -22.87
CA TYR A 131 -12.61 8.57 -22.97
C TYR A 131 -13.24 8.93 -24.30
N GLU A 132 -13.69 7.91 -25.02
CA GLU A 132 -14.44 8.06 -26.25
C GLU A 132 -15.92 7.75 -25.98
N GLY A 133 -16.75 8.78 -25.90
CA GLY A 133 -18.20 8.65 -25.77
C GLY A 133 -18.86 8.48 -27.14
N GLY A 134 -19.72 7.48 -27.27
CA GLY A 134 -20.55 7.33 -28.45
C GLY A 134 -21.84 8.16 -28.29
N VAL A 135 -22.12 9.05 -29.26
CA VAL A 135 -23.48 9.58 -29.50
C VAL A 135 -24.02 8.84 -30.72
N ASP A 136 -24.73 7.77 -30.48
CA ASP A 136 -25.42 7.06 -31.55
C ASP A 136 -26.92 7.40 -31.49
N GLY A 137 -27.40 8.17 -32.49
CA GLY A 137 -28.82 8.43 -32.72
C GLY A 137 -29.57 9.11 -31.58
N GLY A 138 -28.92 9.91 -30.70
CA GLY A 138 -29.61 10.68 -29.63
C GLY A 138 -29.74 9.91 -28.29
N THR A 139 -29.25 8.70 -28.18
CA THR A 139 -29.05 7.95 -26.93
C THR A 139 -27.54 7.89 -26.62
N GLU A 140 -27.13 8.18 -25.36
CA GLU A 140 -25.76 7.98 -24.94
C GLU A 140 -25.42 6.50 -25.09
N ALA A 141 -24.67 6.15 -26.13
CA ALA A 141 -24.03 4.85 -26.21
C ALA A 141 -22.96 4.79 -25.12
N ALA A 142 -22.85 3.67 -24.42
CA ALA A 142 -21.82 3.45 -23.42
C ALA A 142 -20.43 3.68 -24.04
N GLY A 143 -19.74 4.74 -23.60
CA GLY A 143 -18.41 5.06 -24.11
C GLY A 143 -17.36 4.10 -23.57
N VAL A 144 -16.14 4.21 -24.11
CA VAL A 144 -15.00 3.37 -23.73
C VAL A 144 -13.82 4.22 -23.30
N TYR A 145 -13.08 3.73 -22.32
CA TYR A 145 -11.77 4.26 -21.98
C TYR A 145 -10.72 3.72 -22.94
N VAL A 146 -9.87 4.61 -23.41
CA VAL A 146 -8.73 4.29 -24.26
C VAL A 146 -7.46 4.52 -23.47
N VAL A 147 -6.69 3.45 -23.24
CA VAL A 147 -5.48 3.43 -22.43
C VAL A 147 -4.28 3.27 -23.36
N ARG A 148 -3.38 4.28 -23.37
CA ARG A 148 -2.14 4.25 -24.17
C ARG A 148 -0.94 3.96 -23.29
N THR A 149 -0.01 3.20 -23.84
CA THR A 149 1.23 2.79 -23.17
C THR A 149 2.45 3.52 -23.70
N ALA A 150 3.56 3.43 -23.00
CA ALA A 150 4.85 4.00 -23.43
C ALA A 150 5.41 3.34 -24.70
N THR A 151 5.01 2.11 -25.02
CA THR A 151 5.36 1.39 -26.24
C THR A 151 4.51 1.78 -27.45
N GLY A 152 3.45 2.58 -27.22
CA GLY A 152 2.51 3.01 -28.25
C GLY A 152 1.32 2.05 -28.45
N ASP A 153 1.23 0.99 -27.66
CA ASP A 153 0.08 0.10 -27.68
C ASP A 153 -1.17 0.81 -27.12
N GLU A 154 -2.33 0.46 -27.63
CA GLU A 154 -3.63 0.98 -27.21
C GLU A 154 -4.53 -0.17 -26.76
N TYR A 155 -5.08 -0.02 -25.55
CA TYR A 155 -6.09 -0.90 -24.97
C TYR A 155 -7.40 -0.15 -24.79
N ARG A 156 -8.53 -0.84 -24.94
CA ARG A 156 -9.86 -0.26 -24.80
C ARG A 156 -10.69 -1.04 -23.80
N ALA A 157 -11.41 -0.37 -22.92
CA ALA A 157 -12.29 -1.01 -21.94
C ALA A 157 -13.49 -0.15 -21.57
N ARG A 158 -14.54 -0.82 -21.05
CA ARG A 158 -15.73 -0.14 -20.49
C ARG A 158 -15.45 0.45 -19.11
N HIS A 159 -14.57 -0.21 -18.35
CA HIS A 159 -14.26 0.17 -16.96
C HIS A 159 -12.76 0.18 -16.72
N LEU A 160 -12.33 0.95 -15.70
CA LEU A 160 -10.95 0.96 -15.21
C LEU A 160 -10.92 0.60 -13.73
N VAL A 161 -9.86 -0.12 -13.30
CA VAL A 161 -9.58 -0.38 -11.90
C VAL A 161 -8.18 0.09 -11.56
N LEU A 162 -8.07 1.18 -10.80
CA LEU A 162 -6.80 1.81 -10.46
C LEU A 162 -6.16 1.16 -9.23
N GLY A 163 -5.05 0.45 -9.44
CA GLY A 163 -4.23 -0.19 -8.41
C GLY A 163 -2.79 0.32 -8.43
N THR A 164 -2.58 1.60 -8.74
CA THR A 164 -1.24 2.20 -8.93
C THR A 164 -0.43 2.36 -7.64
N GLY A 165 -1.08 2.15 -6.47
CA GLY A 165 -0.43 2.30 -5.18
C GLY A 165 -0.13 3.75 -4.81
N THR A 166 0.74 3.90 -3.81
CA THR A 166 1.16 5.19 -3.26
C THR A 166 2.68 5.33 -3.36
N PRO A 167 3.21 6.40 -3.97
CA PRO A 167 4.64 6.65 -4.02
C PRO A 167 5.22 7.01 -2.63
N PRO A 168 6.53 6.87 -2.43
CA PRO A 168 7.23 7.32 -1.23
C PRO A 168 6.94 8.79 -0.92
N TYR A 169 6.65 9.08 0.35
CA TYR A 169 6.47 10.44 0.81
C TYR A 169 7.81 11.03 1.26
N ILE A 170 8.27 12.07 0.57
CA ILE A 170 9.44 12.85 0.94
C ILE A 170 8.94 14.14 1.63
N PRO A 171 9.32 14.40 2.90
CA PRO A 171 8.96 15.64 3.57
C PRO A 171 9.45 16.88 2.81
N GLU A 172 8.71 17.98 2.87
CA GLU A 172 9.05 19.23 2.20
C GLU A 172 10.47 19.71 2.55
N ALA A 173 10.87 19.55 3.82
CA ALA A 173 12.24 19.85 4.28
C ALA A 173 13.35 19.08 3.54
N CYS A 174 13.00 17.98 2.85
CA CYS A 174 13.93 17.14 2.10
C CYS A 174 13.66 17.14 0.59
N ALA A 175 12.71 17.92 0.08
CA ALA A 175 12.29 17.87 -1.33
C ALA A 175 13.44 18.24 -2.29
N GLU A 176 14.29 19.20 -1.89
CA GLU A 176 15.45 19.66 -2.66
C GLU A 176 16.79 19.20 -2.04
N LEU A 177 16.73 18.24 -1.10
CA LEU A 177 17.91 17.77 -0.39
C LEU A 177 18.80 16.95 -1.32
N GLY A 178 20.02 17.39 -1.53
CA GLY A 178 21.06 16.64 -2.23
C GLY A 178 21.59 15.48 -1.39
N GLY A 179 22.56 14.75 -1.98
CA GLY A 179 23.21 13.61 -1.32
C GLY A 179 22.60 12.26 -1.66
N ASP A 180 22.97 11.27 -0.88
CA ASP A 180 22.65 9.85 -1.05
C ASP A 180 21.61 9.35 -0.03
N PHE A 181 20.75 10.22 0.51
CA PHE A 181 19.69 9.81 1.41
C PHE A 181 18.72 8.83 0.73
N ILE A 182 18.14 7.95 1.51
CA ILE A 182 17.21 6.95 0.98
C ILE A 182 15.84 7.03 1.67
N HIS A 183 14.80 6.66 0.92
CA HIS A 183 13.52 6.28 1.51
C HIS A 183 13.56 4.80 1.94
N ASN A 184 12.80 4.42 2.98
CA ASN A 184 12.75 3.04 3.48
C ASN A 184 12.43 2.00 2.39
N SER A 185 11.72 2.39 1.32
CA SER A 185 11.44 1.51 0.16
C SER A 185 12.68 0.99 -0.56
N ARG A 186 13.86 1.54 -0.27
CA ARG A 186 15.16 1.16 -0.85
C ARG A 186 16.18 0.73 0.20
N TYR A 187 15.78 0.55 1.46
CA TYR A 187 16.71 0.33 2.56
C TYR A 187 17.61 -0.91 2.34
N ARG A 188 17.02 -2.04 1.99
CA ARG A 188 17.77 -3.29 1.81
C ARG A 188 18.91 -3.17 0.80
N GLN A 189 18.67 -2.45 -0.30
CA GLN A 189 19.65 -2.26 -1.37
C GLN A 189 20.85 -1.41 -0.92
N HIS A 190 20.63 -0.46 0.02
CA HIS A 190 21.64 0.51 0.48
C HIS A 190 22.16 0.25 1.90
N LYS A 191 21.71 -0.85 2.57
CA LYS A 191 22.09 -1.14 3.96
C LYS A 191 23.61 -1.12 4.17
N ARG A 192 24.38 -1.77 3.29
CA ARG A 192 25.84 -1.85 3.41
C ARG A 192 26.53 -0.48 3.27
N GLU A 193 26.03 0.38 2.39
CA GLU A 193 26.53 1.74 2.21
C GLU A 193 26.27 2.58 3.46
N LEU A 194 25.09 2.45 4.06
CA LEU A 194 24.73 3.11 5.31
C LEU A 194 25.60 2.63 6.47
N GLN A 195 25.85 1.34 6.58
CA GLN A 195 26.67 0.74 7.65
C GLN A 195 28.15 1.12 7.57
N ALA A 196 28.62 1.61 6.42
CA ALA A 196 29.97 2.16 6.26
C ALA A 196 30.11 3.62 6.73
N LYS A 197 29.01 4.30 7.09
CA LYS A 197 29.00 5.67 7.61
C LYS A 197 29.30 5.69 9.12
N GLU A 198 29.86 6.81 9.62
CA GLU A 198 30.10 6.97 11.07
C GLU A 198 28.81 7.23 11.87
N SER A 199 27.76 7.71 11.18
CA SER A 199 26.48 8.00 11.83
C SER A 199 25.33 7.87 10.85
N ILE A 200 24.22 7.31 11.37
CA ILE A 200 22.99 7.09 10.60
C ILE A 200 21.83 7.72 11.37
N THR A 201 21.02 8.49 10.68
CA THR A 201 19.76 9.02 11.23
C THR A 201 18.58 8.46 10.46
N LEU A 202 17.64 7.85 11.20
CA LEU A 202 16.37 7.34 10.73
C LEU A 202 15.25 8.28 11.15
N VAL A 203 14.46 8.76 10.19
CA VAL A 203 13.32 9.66 10.45
C VAL A 203 12.02 8.93 10.15
N GLY A 204 11.17 8.74 11.16
CA GLY A 204 9.88 8.07 11.04
C GLY A 204 9.40 7.45 12.33
N SER A 205 8.13 7.03 12.40
CA SER A 205 7.51 6.48 13.64
C SER A 205 6.68 5.22 13.42
N GLY A 206 6.63 4.70 12.21
CA GLY A 206 5.81 3.53 11.88
C GLY A 206 6.62 2.23 11.85
N GLN A 207 5.94 1.15 11.49
CA GLN A 207 6.48 -0.21 11.42
C GLN A 207 7.82 -0.30 10.67
N SER A 208 7.91 0.29 9.46
CA SER A 208 9.15 0.24 8.68
C SER A 208 10.32 0.94 9.37
N ALA A 209 10.06 2.03 10.12
CA ALA A 209 11.10 2.68 10.90
C ALA A 209 11.60 1.78 12.04
N ALA A 210 10.69 1.12 12.74
CA ALA A 210 11.02 0.21 13.83
C ALA A 210 11.82 -1.01 13.35
N GLU A 211 11.42 -1.60 12.23
CA GLU A 211 12.13 -2.73 11.62
C GLU A 211 13.55 -2.34 11.19
N ILE A 212 13.72 -1.20 10.52
CA ILE A 212 15.05 -0.69 10.13
C ILE A 212 15.90 -0.37 11.36
N TYR A 213 15.27 0.22 12.40
CA TYR A 213 15.98 0.51 13.62
C TYR A 213 16.49 -0.75 14.32
N LEU A 214 15.65 -1.79 14.45
CA LEU A 214 16.04 -3.08 15.03
C LEU A 214 17.16 -3.74 14.23
N ASP A 215 17.05 -3.74 12.89
CA ASP A 215 18.03 -4.32 11.98
C ASP A 215 19.40 -3.61 12.11
N LEU A 216 19.43 -2.29 12.13
CA LEU A 216 20.67 -1.53 12.36
C LEU A 216 21.18 -1.68 13.80
N LEU A 217 20.31 -1.64 14.81
CA LEU A 217 20.69 -1.80 16.20
C LEU A 217 21.35 -3.17 16.45
N SER A 218 20.90 -4.22 15.79
CA SER A 218 21.44 -5.57 15.95
C SER A 218 22.93 -5.64 15.59
N GLU A 219 23.37 -4.88 14.60
CA GLU A 219 24.71 -4.90 14.04
C GLU A 219 25.58 -3.67 14.45
N ILE A 220 25.07 -2.81 15.36
CA ILE A 220 25.74 -1.55 15.74
C ILE A 220 27.16 -1.78 16.29
N ASP A 221 27.37 -2.87 17.05
CA ASP A 221 28.65 -3.20 17.64
C ASP A 221 29.65 -3.71 16.60
N VAL A 222 29.18 -4.29 15.50
CA VAL A 222 30.01 -4.82 14.43
C VAL A 222 30.57 -3.69 13.56
N HIS A 223 29.74 -2.70 13.27
CA HIS A 223 30.06 -1.61 12.34
C HIS A 223 30.49 -0.31 13.04
N GLY A 224 30.13 -0.11 14.30
CA GLY A 224 30.59 1.01 15.12
C GLY A 224 29.97 2.38 14.83
N TYR A 225 28.88 2.44 14.04
CA TYR A 225 28.19 3.71 13.77
C TYR A 225 27.37 4.18 14.95
N ARG A 226 27.09 5.50 14.97
CA ARG A 226 26.08 6.08 15.85
C ARG A 226 24.72 6.03 15.17
N LEU A 227 23.67 5.60 15.87
CA LEU A 227 22.34 5.44 15.34
C LEU A 227 21.36 6.41 16.01
N ASN A 228 20.68 7.24 15.25
CA ASN A 228 19.62 8.11 15.75
C ASN A 228 18.28 7.71 15.15
N TRP A 229 17.26 7.61 15.98
CA TRP A 229 15.89 7.43 15.54
C TRP A 229 15.04 8.64 15.95
N VAL A 230 14.56 9.39 14.95
CA VAL A 230 13.87 10.68 15.11
C VAL A 230 12.41 10.53 14.71
N THR A 231 11.51 10.95 15.57
CA THR A 231 10.09 11.01 15.26
C THR A 231 9.41 12.26 15.80
N ARG A 232 8.50 12.83 15.00
CA ARG A 232 7.60 13.90 15.45
C ARG A 232 6.50 13.41 16.41
N SER A 233 6.28 12.11 16.48
CA SER A 233 5.31 11.52 17.42
C SER A 233 5.79 11.69 18.85
N PRO A 234 4.88 11.94 19.82
CA PRO A 234 5.24 12.10 21.22
C PRO A 234 5.77 10.81 21.85
N ARG A 235 5.51 9.68 21.23
CA ARG A 235 5.98 8.36 21.64
C ARG A 235 5.95 7.39 20.46
N PHE A 236 6.54 6.23 20.62
CA PHE A 236 6.41 5.10 19.70
C PHE A 236 5.09 4.39 19.99
N PHE A 237 4.08 4.63 19.15
CA PHE A 237 2.75 4.06 19.33
C PHE A 237 2.69 2.62 18.88
N PRO A 238 2.16 1.71 19.72
CA PRO A 238 1.84 0.36 19.26
C PRO A 238 0.68 0.41 18.26
N LEU A 239 0.61 -0.59 17.40
CA LEU A 239 -0.57 -0.87 16.61
C LEU A 239 -1.70 -1.36 17.55
N GLU A 240 -2.87 -0.76 17.42
CA GLU A 240 -4.03 -1.15 18.23
C GLU A 240 -4.74 -2.35 17.61
N TYR A 241 -4.25 -3.55 17.93
CA TYR A 241 -4.64 -4.80 17.26
C TYR A 241 -5.37 -5.77 18.19
N THR A 242 -6.40 -5.28 18.90
CA THR A 242 -7.26 -6.12 19.72
C THR A 242 -8.47 -6.61 18.92
N LYS A 243 -9.08 -7.72 19.34
CA LYS A 243 -10.18 -8.35 18.58
C LYS A 243 -11.38 -7.43 18.38
N LEU A 244 -11.76 -6.64 19.38
CA LEU A 244 -12.85 -5.67 19.24
C LEU A 244 -12.46 -4.48 18.35
N THR A 245 -11.21 -4.05 18.37
CA THR A 245 -10.72 -3.02 17.44
C THR A 245 -10.71 -3.54 15.99
N LEU A 246 -10.37 -4.83 15.80
CA LEU A 246 -10.40 -5.45 14.47
C LEU A 246 -11.79 -5.52 13.85
N GLU A 247 -12.88 -5.44 14.62
CA GLU A 247 -14.22 -5.31 14.07
C GLU A 247 -14.44 -4.02 13.25
N MET A 248 -13.55 -3.02 13.41
CA MET A 248 -13.53 -1.84 12.54
C MET A 248 -13.02 -2.17 11.11
N THR A 249 -12.53 -3.38 10.87
CA THR A 249 -12.27 -3.93 9.53
C THR A 249 -13.44 -4.80 9.08
N SER A 250 -14.65 -4.24 9.08
CA SER A 250 -15.90 -4.92 8.74
C SER A 250 -16.72 -4.15 7.71
N PRO A 251 -17.63 -4.83 6.99
CA PRO A 251 -18.57 -4.17 6.09
C PRO A 251 -19.44 -3.11 6.80
N GLU A 252 -19.90 -3.39 8.03
CA GLU A 252 -20.71 -2.47 8.83
C GLU A 252 -19.94 -1.20 9.19
N TYR A 253 -18.65 -1.34 9.51
CA TYR A 253 -17.85 -0.16 9.79
C TYR A 253 -17.60 0.68 8.54
N ILE A 254 -17.43 0.05 7.36
CA ILE A 254 -17.35 0.77 6.09
C ILE A 254 -18.64 1.57 5.87
N ASP A 255 -19.81 0.93 6.02
CA ASP A 255 -21.10 1.58 5.83
C ASP A 255 -21.29 2.77 6.78
N TYR A 256 -21.00 2.56 8.06
CA TYR A 256 -21.03 3.60 9.09
C TYR A 256 -20.10 4.75 8.73
N PHE A 257 -18.80 4.47 8.50
CA PHE A 257 -17.81 5.50 8.27
C PHE A 257 -18.10 6.30 6.99
N HIS A 258 -18.49 5.63 5.91
CA HIS A 258 -18.82 6.26 4.63
C HIS A 258 -20.02 7.20 4.75
N ALA A 259 -21.01 6.85 5.56
CA ALA A 259 -22.22 7.68 5.79
C ALA A 259 -21.96 8.90 6.68
N LEU A 260 -20.83 8.98 7.39
CA LEU A 260 -20.50 10.11 8.24
C LEU A 260 -20.28 11.40 7.43
N PRO A 261 -20.58 12.57 8.02
CA PRO A 261 -20.20 13.85 7.43
C PRO A 261 -18.68 13.91 7.15
N GLU A 262 -18.30 14.48 6.02
CA GLU A 262 -16.91 14.56 5.56
C GLU A 262 -15.96 15.08 6.65
N ARG A 263 -16.32 16.19 7.30
CA ARG A 263 -15.53 16.74 8.43
C ARG A 263 -15.26 15.70 9.54
N THR A 264 -16.23 14.84 9.83
CA THR A 264 -16.09 13.81 10.86
C THR A 264 -15.14 12.72 10.38
N ARG A 265 -15.23 12.29 9.11
CA ARG A 265 -14.34 11.29 8.53
C ARG A 265 -12.88 11.75 8.59
N TYR A 266 -12.56 12.98 8.20
CA TYR A 266 -11.21 13.55 8.26
C TYR A 266 -10.66 13.68 9.68
N ARG A 267 -11.52 14.04 10.65
CA ARG A 267 -11.13 14.04 12.07
C ARG A 267 -10.78 12.62 12.54
N LEU A 268 -11.64 11.65 12.27
CA LEU A 268 -11.44 10.25 12.66
C LEU A 268 -10.19 9.65 11.99
N GLN A 269 -9.91 9.96 10.73
CA GLN A 269 -8.69 9.53 10.05
C GLN A 269 -7.43 9.98 10.81
N THR A 270 -7.45 11.15 11.41
CA THR A 270 -6.34 11.67 12.21
C THR A 270 -6.26 11.02 13.59
N GLU A 271 -7.41 10.89 14.27
CA GLU A 271 -7.50 10.32 15.63
C GLU A 271 -7.20 8.81 15.64
N GLN A 272 -7.64 8.08 14.62
CA GLN A 272 -7.52 6.63 14.50
C GLN A 272 -6.24 6.15 13.78
N LYS A 273 -5.27 7.03 13.54
CA LYS A 273 -4.04 6.68 12.80
C LYS A 273 -3.28 5.48 13.39
N ASN A 274 -3.36 5.26 14.71
CA ASN A 274 -2.66 4.15 15.36
C ASN A 274 -3.25 2.76 15.02
N LEU A 275 -4.47 2.70 14.46
CA LEU A 275 -5.08 1.46 14.01
C LEU A 275 -4.37 0.87 12.76
N PHE A 276 -3.61 1.69 12.01
CA PHE A 276 -2.94 1.25 10.79
C PHE A 276 -1.55 1.87 10.55
N LYS A 277 -1.07 2.73 11.46
CA LYS A 277 0.25 3.38 11.38
C LYS A 277 1.08 3.18 12.65
N GLY A 278 0.69 2.29 13.54
CA GLY A 278 1.43 1.91 14.74
C GLY A 278 2.59 0.96 14.42
N ILE A 279 3.28 0.56 15.46
CA ILE A 279 4.36 -0.45 15.44
C ILE A 279 3.81 -1.72 16.08
N ASP A 280 4.13 -2.87 15.53
CA ASP A 280 3.82 -4.15 16.18
C ASP A 280 4.37 -4.20 17.62
N GLY A 281 3.57 -4.68 18.57
CA GLY A 281 3.93 -4.68 19.99
C GLY A 281 5.16 -5.54 20.28
N GLU A 282 5.24 -6.73 19.68
CA GLU A 282 6.38 -7.64 19.85
C GLU A 282 7.68 -7.04 19.29
N LEU A 283 7.58 -6.22 18.23
CA LEU A 283 8.71 -5.50 17.67
C LEU A 283 9.20 -4.40 18.62
N ILE A 284 8.28 -3.67 19.29
CA ILE A 284 8.66 -2.68 20.31
C ILE A 284 9.39 -3.36 21.47
N ASP A 285 8.87 -4.48 21.96
CA ASP A 285 9.48 -5.26 23.04
C ASP A 285 10.85 -5.78 22.63
N SER A 286 10.99 -6.32 21.42
CA SER A 286 12.27 -6.79 20.87
C SER A 286 13.33 -5.69 20.78
N ILE A 287 12.91 -4.47 20.37
CA ILE A 287 13.81 -3.30 20.35
C ILE A 287 14.28 -2.95 21.77
N PHE A 288 13.36 -2.92 22.73
CA PHE A 288 13.69 -2.60 24.11
C PHE A 288 14.61 -3.64 24.71
N ASP A 289 14.32 -4.92 24.53
CA ASP A 289 15.14 -6.02 25.06
C ASP A 289 16.56 -6.00 24.47
N LEU A 290 16.69 -5.72 23.19
CA LEU A 290 18.00 -5.60 22.55
C LEU A 290 18.79 -4.40 23.07
N LEU A 291 18.14 -3.24 23.26
CA LEU A 291 18.75 -2.06 23.90
C LEU A 291 19.22 -2.38 25.31
N TYR A 292 18.38 -3.06 26.09
CA TYR A 292 18.70 -3.48 27.45
C TYR A 292 19.93 -4.41 27.49
N GLN A 293 19.94 -5.44 26.65
CA GLN A 293 21.05 -6.40 26.57
C GLN A 293 22.37 -5.72 26.17
N LYS A 294 22.35 -4.89 25.14
CA LYS A 294 23.54 -4.17 24.68
C LYS A 294 24.07 -3.19 25.74
N ASN A 295 23.18 -2.54 26.50
CA ASN A 295 23.56 -1.56 27.53
C ASN A 295 24.24 -2.21 28.75
N LEU A 296 24.14 -3.52 28.94
CA LEU A 296 24.88 -4.24 30.00
C LEU A 296 26.40 -4.13 29.82
N GLY A 297 26.87 -3.98 28.59
CA GLY A 297 28.30 -3.78 28.26
C GLY A 297 28.77 -2.32 28.29
N GLY A 298 27.89 -1.39 28.59
CA GLY A 298 28.12 0.06 28.55
C GLY A 298 27.12 0.79 27.63
N PRO A 299 27.15 2.12 27.60
CA PRO A 299 26.19 2.90 26.83
C PRO A 299 26.22 2.57 25.33
N VAL A 300 25.08 2.21 24.77
CA VAL A 300 24.93 1.99 23.33
C VAL A 300 24.95 3.34 22.59
N PRO A 301 25.71 3.49 21.47
CA PRO A 301 25.80 4.75 20.74
C PRO A 301 24.54 5.03 19.91
N THR A 302 23.37 5.09 20.57
CA THR A 302 22.08 5.35 19.91
C THR A 302 21.27 6.38 20.67
N ARG A 303 20.39 7.09 19.94
CA ARG A 303 19.45 8.07 20.48
C ARG A 303 18.07 7.86 19.88
N LEU A 304 17.05 7.79 20.73
CA LEU A 304 15.64 7.75 20.36
C LEU A 304 15.02 9.13 20.69
N LEU A 305 14.67 9.90 19.67
CA LEU A 305 14.25 11.29 19.77
C LEU A 305 12.77 11.42 19.40
N THR A 306 11.91 11.46 20.40
CA THR A 306 10.46 11.68 20.24
C THR A 306 10.13 13.18 20.22
N ASN A 307 8.90 13.56 19.86
CA ASN A 307 8.44 14.95 19.75
C ASN A 307 9.35 15.85 18.90
N SER A 308 10.12 15.27 17.99
CA SER A 308 11.17 15.94 17.25
C SER A 308 10.81 16.03 15.78
N ALA A 309 10.13 17.12 15.42
CA ALA A 309 9.70 17.36 14.03
C ALA A 309 10.86 17.88 13.17
N LEU A 310 11.07 17.24 12.04
CA LEU A 310 12.02 17.73 11.02
C LEU A 310 11.45 18.98 10.34
N ARG A 311 12.17 20.09 10.46
CA ARG A 311 11.81 21.41 9.92
C ARG A 311 12.65 21.80 8.71
N THR A 312 13.95 21.53 8.78
CA THR A 312 14.88 21.82 7.69
C THR A 312 15.89 20.69 7.53
N ALA A 313 16.42 20.54 6.33
CA ALA A 313 17.51 19.61 6.06
C ALA A 313 18.47 20.24 5.04
N ARG A 314 19.77 20.04 5.21
CA ARG A 314 20.79 20.42 4.24
C ARG A 314 21.87 19.35 4.17
N HIS A 315 22.50 19.20 3.03
CA HIS A 315 23.60 18.26 2.81
C HIS A 315 24.82 19.01 2.29
N GLU A 316 25.93 18.94 3.05
CA GLU A 316 27.18 19.58 2.71
C GLU A 316 28.36 18.68 3.11
N ASN A 317 29.32 18.53 2.22
CA ASN A 317 30.56 17.75 2.49
C ASN A 317 30.30 16.34 3.06
N GLY A 318 29.31 15.62 2.52
CA GLY A 318 28.97 14.26 2.96
C GLY A 318 28.20 14.18 4.29
N THR A 319 27.78 15.33 4.85
CA THR A 319 27.07 15.40 6.12
C THR A 319 25.70 16.02 5.95
N TYR A 320 24.67 15.34 6.46
CA TYR A 320 23.33 15.89 6.63
C TYR A 320 23.25 16.67 7.93
N THR A 321 22.75 17.90 7.87
CA THR A 321 22.37 18.69 9.05
C THR A 321 20.86 18.84 9.05
N LEU A 322 20.21 18.25 10.05
CA LEU A 322 18.75 18.23 10.23
C LEU A 322 18.38 19.25 11.29
N GLY A 323 17.61 20.27 10.92
CA GLY A 323 16.99 21.20 11.85
C GLY A 323 15.71 20.60 12.42
N LEU A 324 15.69 20.35 13.72
CA LEU A 324 14.64 19.67 14.46
C LEU A 324 14.01 20.62 15.45
N ARG A 325 12.68 20.52 15.63
CA ARG A 325 11.94 21.16 16.71
C ARG A 325 11.37 20.13 17.66
N GLN A 326 11.74 20.23 18.94
CA GLN A 326 11.08 19.49 20.00
C GLN A 326 9.76 20.21 20.34
N GLU A 327 8.63 19.60 19.98
CA GLU A 327 7.34 20.28 19.94
C GLU A 327 6.80 20.68 21.33
N GLU A 328 6.98 19.85 22.36
CA GLU A 328 6.50 20.14 23.72
C GLU A 328 7.37 21.17 24.44
N GLN A 329 8.67 21.22 24.15
CA GLN A 329 9.59 22.20 24.72
C GLN A 329 9.68 23.47 23.90
N GLU A 330 9.10 23.49 22.70
CA GLU A 330 9.22 24.55 21.71
C GLU A 330 10.68 24.94 21.38
N LYS A 331 11.58 23.92 21.41
CA LYS A 331 13.01 24.14 21.29
C LYS A 331 13.55 23.64 19.97
N GLU A 332 14.23 24.51 19.26
CA GLU A 332 14.97 24.18 18.03
C GLU A 332 16.36 23.62 18.36
N TYR A 333 16.81 22.62 17.59
CA TYR A 333 18.15 22.07 17.69
C TYR A 333 18.58 21.40 16.37
N GLU A 334 19.87 21.18 16.22
CA GLU A 334 20.41 20.50 15.04
C GLU A 334 20.93 19.09 15.38
N LEU A 335 20.78 18.19 14.42
CA LEU A 335 21.35 16.86 14.44
C LEU A 335 22.16 16.65 13.16
N ARG A 336 23.40 16.18 13.29
CA ARG A 336 24.29 15.89 12.16
C ARG A 336 24.46 14.39 11.97
N SER A 337 24.47 13.94 10.71
CA SER A 337 24.57 12.54 10.34
C SER A 337 25.16 12.39 8.95
N GLU A 338 25.93 11.35 8.71
CA GLU A 338 26.47 11.01 7.37
C GLU A 338 25.48 10.19 6.55
N GLY A 339 24.67 9.35 7.20
CA GLY A 339 23.59 8.58 6.57
C GLY A 339 22.22 9.12 6.97
N LEU A 340 21.28 9.20 6.03
CA LEU A 340 19.90 9.61 6.29
C LEU A 340 18.92 8.63 5.65
N ILE A 341 18.00 8.13 6.47
CA ILE A 341 16.91 7.25 6.05
C ILE A 341 15.59 7.93 6.37
N LEU A 342 14.74 8.09 5.36
CA LEU A 342 13.38 8.61 5.50
C LEU A 342 12.40 7.44 5.52
N ALA A 343 11.95 7.03 6.70
CA ALA A 343 10.86 6.08 6.89
C ALA A 343 9.54 6.82 7.13
N THR A 344 9.24 7.73 6.23
CA THR A 344 8.16 8.73 6.31
C THR A 344 6.84 8.25 5.71
N GLY A 345 6.83 7.01 5.23
CA GLY A 345 5.67 6.35 4.65
C GLY A 345 5.39 6.75 3.21
N TYR A 346 4.14 6.65 2.83
CA TYR A 346 3.68 6.82 1.45
C TYR A 346 2.50 7.77 1.42
N ALA A 347 2.34 8.51 0.32
CA ALA A 347 1.19 9.38 0.08
C ALA A 347 0.62 9.13 -1.30
N TYR A 348 -0.71 9.16 -1.42
CA TYR A 348 -1.33 9.05 -2.73
C TYR A 348 -1.03 10.30 -3.56
N VAL A 349 -0.69 10.06 -4.81
CA VAL A 349 -0.57 11.09 -5.84
C VAL A 349 -1.38 10.62 -7.04
N GLU A 350 -2.31 11.47 -7.50
CA GLU A 350 -3.09 11.17 -8.70
C GLU A 350 -2.15 10.95 -9.89
N PRO A 351 -2.25 9.80 -10.59
CA PRO A 351 -1.41 9.54 -11.75
C PRO A 351 -1.66 10.54 -12.87
N ALA A 352 -0.58 11.11 -13.42
CA ALA A 352 -0.66 12.11 -14.49
C ALA A 352 -1.39 11.62 -15.75
N PHE A 353 -1.40 10.31 -15.99
CA PHE A 353 -2.11 9.72 -17.14
C PHE A 353 -3.63 9.88 -17.07
N LEU A 354 -4.21 10.22 -15.90
CA LEU A 354 -5.64 10.50 -15.73
C LEU A 354 -6.03 11.92 -16.12
N ALA A 355 -5.07 12.83 -16.34
CA ALA A 355 -5.35 14.23 -16.63
C ALA A 355 -6.41 14.46 -17.75
N PRO A 356 -6.43 13.67 -18.87
CA PRO A 356 -7.42 13.86 -19.91
C PRO A 356 -8.85 13.47 -19.55
N VAL A 357 -9.04 12.70 -18.47
CA VAL A 357 -10.37 12.25 -17.98
C VAL A 357 -10.71 12.85 -16.62
N ARG A 358 -10.00 13.87 -16.19
CA ARG A 358 -10.16 14.49 -14.87
C ARG A 358 -11.54 15.09 -14.65
N ASP A 359 -12.18 15.60 -15.68
CA ASP A 359 -13.55 16.13 -15.67
C ASP A 359 -14.59 15.06 -15.39
N ARG A 360 -14.26 13.79 -15.55
CA ARG A 360 -15.11 12.64 -15.22
C ARG A 360 -14.90 12.10 -13.82
N ILE A 361 -13.89 12.59 -13.08
CA ILE A 361 -13.55 12.15 -11.73
C ILE A 361 -14.16 13.10 -10.70
N ARG A 362 -14.70 12.53 -9.61
CA ARG A 362 -15.24 13.30 -8.49
C ARG A 362 -14.15 13.57 -7.46
N TYR A 363 -14.14 14.78 -6.94
CA TYR A 363 -13.23 15.21 -5.88
C TYR A 363 -14.01 15.80 -4.72
N ASP A 364 -13.49 15.59 -3.51
CA ASP A 364 -13.96 16.24 -2.29
C ASP A 364 -13.41 17.67 -2.14
N GLU A 365 -13.81 18.35 -1.05
CA GLU A 365 -13.37 19.73 -0.76
C GLU A 365 -11.86 19.85 -0.51
N HIS A 366 -11.16 18.74 -0.22
CA HIS A 366 -9.72 18.68 -0.01
C HIS A 366 -8.93 18.31 -1.26
N GLY A 367 -9.61 18.07 -2.39
CA GLY A 367 -9.00 17.67 -3.65
C GLY A 367 -8.62 16.18 -3.72
N ASN A 368 -9.09 15.35 -2.79
CA ASN A 368 -8.98 13.90 -2.87
C ASN A 368 -10.14 13.32 -3.69
N HIS A 369 -9.96 12.12 -4.22
CA HIS A 369 -11.05 11.43 -4.91
C HIS A 369 -12.24 11.20 -3.97
N ASP A 370 -13.43 11.69 -4.33
CA ASP A 370 -14.66 11.34 -3.63
C ASP A 370 -15.07 9.90 -4.00
N VAL A 371 -14.55 8.94 -3.23
CA VAL A 371 -14.74 7.52 -3.49
C VAL A 371 -16.13 7.09 -3.00
N ALA A 372 -16.98 6.66 -3.92
CA ALA A 372 -18.29 6.13 -3.59
C ALA A 372 -18.19 4.80 -2.82
N ARG A 373 -19.29 4.42 -2.13
CA ARG A 373 -19.32 3.19 -1.33
C ARG A 373 -18.94 1.92 -2.12
N ASN A 374 -19.21 1.89 -3.42
CA ASN A 374 -18.84 0.81 -4.34
C ASN A 374 -17.43 0.96 -4.94
N TYR A 375 -16.60 1.84 -4.35
CA TYR A 375 -15.24 2.15 -4.77
C TYR A 375 -15.09 2.89 -6.11
N ALA A 376 -16.18 3.35 -6.73
CA ALA A 376 -16.13 4.18 -7.94
C ALA A 376 -15.73 5.62 -7.61
N ILE A 377 -14.95 6.24 -8.49
CA ILE A 377 -14.50 7.64 -8.36
C ILE A 377 -15.03 8.56 -9.48
N ASP A 378 -15.65 8.00 -10.49
CA ASP A 378 -16.15 8.77 -11.63
C ASP A 378 -17.59 9.24 -11.47
N THR A 379 -17.99 10.20 -12.30
CA THR A 379 -19.32 10.82 -12.26
C THR A 379 -20.44 9.87 -12.66
N SER A 380 -20.16 8.80 -13.42
CA SER A 380 -21.16 7.77 -13.75
C SER A 380 -21.39 6.79 -12.60
N GLY A 381 -20.48 6.74 -11.63
CA GLY A 381 -20.55 5.90 -10.44
C GLY A 381 -20.14 4.44 -10.65
N ARG A 382 -19.60 4.07 -11.82
CA ARG A 382 -19.11 2.71 -12.12
C ARG A 382 -18.12 2.62 -13.28
N GLY A 383 -17.58 3.73 -13.75
CA GLY A 383 -16.61 3.75 -14.85
C GLY A 383 -15.17 3.55 -14.40
N ILE A 384 -14.77 4.13 -13.27
CA ILE A 384 -13.42 4.05 -12.72
C ILE A 384 -13.48 3.65 -11.25
N PHE A 385 -12.88 2.52 -10.89
CA PHE A 385 -12.78 2.02 -9.52
C PHE A 385 -11.38 2.25 -8.96
N LEU A 386 -11.29 2.48 -7.63
CA LEU A 386 -10.05 2.77 -6.93
C LEU A 386 -9.77 1.71 -5.86
N GLN A 387 -8.57 1.10 -5.87
CA GLN A 387 -8.19 0.05 -4.93
C GLN A 387 -7.77 0.60 -3.56
N ASN A 388 -6.71 1.39 -3.49
CA ASN A 388 -6.10 1.77 -2.21
C ASN A 388 -5.70 3.24 -2.16
N ALA A 389 -6.68 4.13 -2.12
CA ALA A 389 -6.48 5.56 -1.85
C ALA A 389 -7.71 6.20 -1.19
N GLY A 390 -8.57 5.41 -0.55
CA GLY A 390 -9.85 5.81 0.02
C GLY A 390 -9.90 5.86 1.55
N VAL A 391 -8.79 6.09 2.27
CA VAL A 391 -8.81 6.11 3.76
C VAL A 391 -9.78 7.18 4.30
N HIS A 392 -9.95 8.31 3.63
CA HIS A 392 -10.86 9.40 4.00
C HIS A 392 -12.34 9.07 3.74
N THR A 393 -12.64 8.00 3.01
CA THR A 393 -14.02 7.55 2.70
C THR A 393 -14.34 6.17 3.26
N HIS A 394 -13.35 5.26 3.31
CA HIS A 394 -13.49 3.86 3.72
C HIS A 394 -12.65 3.50 4.95
N SER A 395 -12.09 4.50 5.66
CA SER A 395 -11.30 4.31 6.87
C SER A 395 -10.12 3.33 6.70
N ILE A 396 -9.77 2.64 7.78
CA ILE A 396 -8.68 1.67 7.89
C ILE A 396 -8.85 0.46 6.96
N THR A 397 -10.06 0.18 6.48
CA THR A 397 -10.33 -0.92 5.56
C THR A 397 -9.74 -0.70 4.17
N SER A 398 -9.45 0.56 3.81
CA SER A 398 -8.86 0.88 2.50
C SER A 398 -7.44 0.31 2.33
N PRO A 399 -6.47 0.49 3.25
CA PRO A 399 -5.14 -0.10 3.13
C PRO A 399 -5.07 -1.56 3.62
N ASP A 400 -6.09 -2.09 4.29
CA ASP A 400 -6.07 -3.42 4.90
C ASP A 400 -6.11 -4.54 3.84
N LEU A 401 -5.15 -5.49 3.90
CA LEU A 401 -5.08 -6.62 3.00
C LEU A 401 -6.27 -7.56 3.18
N GLY A 402 -6.75 -7.73 4.42
CA GLY A 402 -7.90 -8.58 4.73
C GLY A 402 -9.19 -8.09 4.07
N MET A 403 -9.31 -6.78 3.82
CA MET A 403 -10.46 -6.22 3.11
C MET A 403 -10.26 -6.16 1.59
N GLY A 404 -9.14 -6.65 1.09
CA GLY A 404 -8.85 -6.69 -0.36
C GLY A 404 -9.80 -7.59 -1.13
N ALA A 405 -10.02 -8.82 -0.64
CA ALA A 405 -10.94 -9.78 -1.26
C ALA A 405 -12.40 -9.28 -1.24
N TYR A 406 -12.86 -8.71 -0.12
CA TYR A 406 -14.18 -8.06 0.00
C TYR A 406 -14.37 -6.94 -1.02
N ARG A 407 -13.38 -6.04 -1.15
CA ARG A 407 -13.40 -4.95 -2.14
C ARG A 407 -13.47 -5.48 -3.55
N ASN A 408 -12.65 -6.48 -3.87
CA ASN A 408 -12.62 -7.11 -5.18
C ASN A 408 -13.95 -7.78 -5.53
N ALA A 409 -14.58 -8.50 -4.58
CA ALA A 409 -15.93 -9.04 -4.75
C ALA A 409 -16.96 -7.94 -5.03
N SER A 410 -16.85 -6.79 -4.34
CA SER A 410 -17.72 -5.63 -4.58
C SER A 410 -17.52 -5.04 -5.97
N ILE A 411 -16.27 -4.87 -6.42
CA ILE A 411 -15.95 -4.38 -7.77
C ILE A 411 -16.44 -5.36 -8.84
N ILE A 412 -16.24 -6.67 -8.66
CA ILE A 412 -16.73 -7.71 -9.59
C ILE A 412 -18.26 -7.63 -9.71
N ARG A 413 -18.98 -7.45 -8.61
CA ARG A 413 -20.44 -7.26 -8.64
C ARG A 413 -20.86 -6.05 -9.48
N GLU A 414 -20.12 -4.93 -9.37
CA GLU A 414 -20.41 -3.74 -10.19
C GLU A 414 -20.10 -3.96 -11.68
N LEU A 415 -19.02 -4.69 -11.99
CA LEU A 415 -18.63 -5.02 -13.38
C LEU A 415 -19.64 -5.97 -14.04
N LEU A 416 -20.12 -6.98 -13.31
CA LEU A 416 -21.09 -7.97 -13.80
C LEU A 416 -22.55 -7.48 -13.72
N GLY A 417 -22.86 -6.56 -12.81
CA GLY A 417 -24.23 -6.20 -12.46
C GLY A 417 -24.95 -7.25 -11.60
N THR A 418 -24.26 -8.28 -11.16
CA THR A 418 -24.80 -9.36 -10.31
C THR A 418 -23.74 -9.82 -9.30
N GLU A 419 -24.18 -10.37 -8.15
CA GLU A 419 -23.30 -10.89 -7.10
C GLU A 419 -22.76 -12.28 -7.51
N TYR A 420 -21.44 -12.36 -7.79
CA TYR A 420 -20.76 -13.59 -8.10
C TYR A 420 -20.11 -14.23 -6.86
N TYR A 421 -19.43 -13.40 -6.05
CA TYR A 421 -18.88 -13.78 -4.76
C TYR A 421 -19.73 -13.17 -3.64
N PRO A 422 -20.59 -13.97 -2.99
CA PRO A 422 -21.31 -13.49 -1.82
C PRO A 422 -20.34 -13.24 -0.67
N VAL A 423 -20.38 -12.04 -0.09
CA VAL A 423 -19.58 -11.66 1.06
C VAL A 423 -20.47 -11.37 2.25
N GLU A 424 -19.96 -11.57 3.45
CA GLU A 424 -20.64 -11.28 4.69
C GLU A 424 -20.99 -9.79 4.76
N LYS A 425 -22.18 -9.50 5.30
CA LYS A 425 -22.69 -8.13 5.45
C LYS A 425 -22.67 -7.66 6.89
N SER A 426 -22.69 -8.60 7.83
CA SER A 426 -22.70 -8.34 9.25
C SER A 426 -21.84 -9.37 9.97
N ILE A 427 -20.71 -8.91 10.51
CA ILE A 427 -19.72 -9.75 11.20
C ILE A 427 -19.34 -9.19 12.58
N ALA A 428 -19.59 -7.88 12.84
CA ALA A 428 -19.25 -7.22 14.07
C ALA A 428 -20.28 -7.50 15.19
N PHE A 429 -19.79 -7.65 16.41
CA PHE A 429 -20.63 -7.65 17.61
C PHE A 429 -20.96 -6.20 18.05
N GLN A 430 -20.10 -5.24 17.69
CA GLN A 430 -20.30 -3.84 18.00
C GLN A 430 -21.30 -3.21 17.06
N GLU A 431 -22.15 -2.33 17.60
CA GLU A 431 -23.03 -1.45 16.84
C GLU A 431 -22.32 -0.09 16.67
N PHE A 432 -21.96 0.26 15.44
CA PHE A 432 -21.24 1.51 15.13
C PHE A 432 -22.21 2.69 14.88
N ALA A 433 -23.45 2.41 14.51
CA ALA A 433 -24.50 3.39 14.27
C ALA A 433 -25.71 3.19 15.19
N VAL A 434 -26.49 4.27 15.43
CA VAL A 434 -27.75 4.27 16.18
C VAL A 434 -28.91 4.57 15.23
#